data_5519e770331bc082a1202610eb5e5eb9
#
_entry.id   5519e770331bc082a1202610eb5e5eb9
#
_cell.length_a   1.000
_cell.length_b   1.000
_cell.length_c   1.000
_cell.angle_alpha   90.00
_cell.angle_beta   90.00
_cell.angle_gamma   90.00
#
_symmetry.space_group_name_H-M   'P 1'
#
loop_
_entity.id
_entity.type
_entity.pdbx_description
1 polymer ?
#
loop_
_entity_poly.entity_id
_entity_poly.type
_entity_poly.pdbx_seq_one_letter_code
_entity_poly.pdbx_strand_id
1 'polypeptide(L)'
;HIPLKRKTTPSIGQIPLDIKPKVSSNFIFWLMLFTLPLLALVLASKRDLLSKLTRSLFNENVLKLTKRQDGSGLSLHFVLMYIVFFINASVFIYLVLRHYYNLATVQIWFYVLVGVTSVYIVRHLTLRIFGWLFPLEKESALYSFTIMFINLLTGLLLIPINLLMAFGPESFFQPAFIVGLII
;
A
#
# COMPACT_ATOMS: atom_id res chain seq x y z
N HIS A 1 -18.81 47.52 59.56
CA HIS A 1 -18.84 47.23 58.14
C HIS A 1 -17.71 46.21 57.83
N ILE A 2 -18.08 44.95 57.69
CA ILE A 2 -17.19 43.89 57.23
C ILE A 2 -17.37 43.74 55.72
N PRO A 3 -16.34 43.93 54.88
CA PRO A 3 -16.48 43.75 53.46
C PRO A 3 -16.54 42.27 53.13
N LEU A 4 -17.69 41.86 52.58
CA LEU A 4 -17.90 40.51 52.03
C LEU A 4 -16.95 40.27 50.84
N LYS A 5 -15.97 39.44 51.08
CA LYS A 5 -15.02 38.95 50.07
C LYS A 5 -15.80 38.12 49.04
N ARG A 6 -16.03 38.69 47.87
CA ARG A 6 -16.67 38.03 46.73
C ARG A 6 -15.78 36.83 46.32
N LYS A 7 -16.27 35.61 46.56
CA LYS A 7 -15.65 34.39 46.01
C LYS A 7 -15.72 34.48 44.49
N THR A 8 -14.58 34.74 43.87
CA THR A 8 -14.42 34.54 42.41
C THR A 8 -14.60 33.06 42.13
N THR A 9 -15.68 32.72 41.47
CA THR A 9 -15.89 31.41 40.82
C THR A 9 -14.67 31.12 39.95
N PRO A 10 -13.99 29.94 40.07
CA PRO A 10 -12.94 29.58 39.14
C PRO A 10 -13.58 29.50 37.77
N SER A 11 -13.08 30.29 36.82
CA SER A 11 -13.41 30.12 35.39
C SER A 11 -13.06 28.68 35.07
N ILE A 12 -14.09 27.91 34.69
CA ILE A 12 -13.89 26.59 34.05
C ILE A 12 -13.00 26.85 32.85
N GLY A 13 -11.71 26.50 33.01
CA GLY A 13 -10.75 26.61 31.95
C GLY A 13 -11.34 25.90 30.74
N GLN A 14 -11.52 26.64 29.67
CA GLN A 14 -11.80 26.06 28.38
C GLN A 14 -10.66 25.09 28.12
N ILE A 15 -10.92 23.80 28.31
CA ILE A 15 -10.05 22.76 27.79
C ILE A 15 -10.04 23.03 26.27
N PRO A 16 -8.89 23.42 25.69
CA PRO A 16 -8.82 23.55 24.25
C PRO A 16 -9.08 22.14 23.72
N LEU A 17 -10.32 21.91 23.25
CA LEU A 17 -10.62 20.77 22.39
C LEU A 17 -9.76 21.00 21.14
N ASP A 18 -8.55 20.50 21.20
CA ASP A 18 -7.68 20.38 20.02
C ASP A 18 -8.35 19.34 19.10
N ILE A 19 -9.36 19.82 18.37
CA ILE A 19 -10.05 19.07 17.34
C ILE A 19 -9.05 18.97 16.20
N LYS A 20 -8.03 18.10 16.40
CA LYS A 20 -7.18 17.66 15.30
C LYS A 20 -8.12 17.13 14.23
N PRO A 21 -8.02 17.63 12.99
CA PRO A 21 -8.86 17.18 11.90
C PRO A 21 -8.60 15.68 11.72
N LYS A 22 -9.48 14.87 12.30
CA LYS A 22 -9.50 13.43 12.13
C LYS A 22 -9.89 13.24 10.67
N VAL A 23 -8.91 12.99 9.80
CA VAL A 23 -9.23 12.56 8.43
C VAL A 23 -10.22 11.43 8.58
N SER A 24 -11.39 11.66 8.02
CA SER A 24 -12.51 10.75 8.22
C SER A 24 -12.04 9.36 7.76
N SER A 25 -12.26 8.35 8.58
CA SER A 25 -12.06 6.94 8.20
C SER A 25 -12.76 6.60 6.87
N ASN A 26 -13.71 7.45 6.46
CA ASN A 26 -14.42 7.40 5.19
C ASN A 26 -13.50 7.43 3.97
N PHE A 27 -12.43 8.25 3.96
CA PHE A 27 -11.51 8.28 2.81
C PHE A 27 -10.81 6.92 2.62
N ILE A 28 -10.28 6.37 3.71
CA ILE A 28 -9.58 5.06 3.66
C ILE A 28 -10.59 3.96 3.31
N PHE A 29 -11.80 4.03 3.85
CA PHE A 29 -12.89 3.10 3.54
C PHE A 29 -13.20 3.09 2.04
N TRP A 30 -13.44 4.25 1.42
CA TRP A 30 -13.72 4.35 0.00
C TRP A 30 -12.54 3.90 -0.86
N LEU A 31 -11.32 4.19 -0.43
CA LEU A 31 -10.11 3.75 -1.13
C LEU A 31 -9.97 2.23 -1.10
N MET A 32 -10.18 1.60 0.07
CA MET A 32 -10.17 0.14 0.20
C MET A 32 -11.32 -0.49 -0.58
N LEU A 33 -12.51 0.10 -0.52
CA LEU A 33 -13.67 -0.35 -1.29
C LEU A 33 -13.40 -0.31 -2.81
N PHE A 34 -12.62 0.66 -3.28
CA PHE A 34 -12.23 0.75 -4.70
C PHE A 34 -11.20 -0.31 -5.11
N THR A 35 -10.30 -0.70 -4.22
CA THR A 35 -9.28 -1.71 -4.53
C THR A 35 -9.86 -3.13 -4.65
N LEU A 36 -10.93 -3.44 -3.92
CA LEU A 36 -11.57 -4.76 -3.96
C LEU A 36 -12.18 -5.10 -5.33
N PRO A 37 -12.98 -4.25 -5.99
CA PRO A 37 -13.47 -4.50 -7.35
C PRO A 37 -12.35 -4.60 -8.37
N LEU A 38 -11.30 -3.78 -8.27
CA LEU A 38 -10.12 -3.89 -9.14
C LEU A 38 -9.47 -5.26 -9.03
N LEU A 39 -9.28 -5.73 -7.79
CA LEU A 39 -8.76 -7.06 -7.53
C LEU A 39 -9.70 -8.15 -8.07
N ALA A 40 -11.01 -8.04 -7.81
CA ALA A 40 -12.01 -8.96 -8.29
C ALA A 40 -12.02 -9.06 -9.84
N LEU A 41 -11.89 -7.92 -10.52
CA LEU A 41 -11.81 -7.86 -11.98
C LEU A 41 -10.59 -8.59 -12.53
N VAL A 42 -9.43 -8.42 -11.88
CA VAL A 42 -8.19 -9.12 -12.24
C VAL A 42 -8.35 -10.63 -12.05
N LEU A 43 -8.86 -11.05 -10.89
CA LEU A 43 -9.05 -12.47 -10.57
C LEU A 43 -10.11 -13.13 -11.46
N ALA A 44 -11.18 -12.43 -11.79
CA ALA A 44 -12.22 -12.92 -12.69
C ALA A 44 -11.72 -13.10 -14.12
N SER A 45 -10.83 -12.19 -14.60
CA SER A 45 -10.30 -12.25 -15.95
C SER A 45 -9.31 -13.40 -16.17
N LYS A 46 -8.55 -13.79 -15.15
CA LYS A 46 -7.58 -14.89 -15.22
C LYS A 46 -7.57 -15.69 -13.91
N ARG A 47 -8.50 -16.62 -13.76
CA ARG A 47 -8.65 -17.46 -12.57
C ARG A 47 -7.38 -18.24 -12.19
N ASP A 48 -6.60 -18.65 -13.21
CA ASP A 48 -5.35 -19.40 -13.00
C ASP A 48 -4.18 -18.54 -12.55
N LEU A 49 -4.32 -17.21 -12.57
CA LEU A 49 -3.22 -16.28 -12.34
C LEU A 49 -2.61 -16.48 -10.94
N LEU A 50 -3.42 -16.54 -9.90
CA LEU A 50 -2.94 -16.75 -8.52
C LEU A 50 -2.21 -18.10 -8.37
N SER A 51 -2.73 -19.17 -8.95
CA SER A 51 -2.10 -20.49 -8.88
C SER A 51 -0.76 -20.50 -9.63
N LYS A 52 -0.70 -19.87 -10.81
CA LYS A 52 0.54 -19.69 -11.58
C LYS A 52 1.54 -18.82 -10.84
N LEU A 53 1.05 -17.73 -10.21
CA LEU A 53 1.86 -16.81 -9.39
C LEU A 53 2.54 -17.54 -8.24
N THR A 54 1.79 -18.21 -7.39
CA THR A 54 2.34 -18.93 -6.24
C THR A 54 3.32 -20.02 -6.67
N ARG A 55 3.00 -20.79 -7.70
CA ARG A 55 3.92 -21.81 -8.24
C ARG A 55 5.19 -21.23 -8.84
N SER A 56 5.09 -20.08 -9.51
CA SER A 56 6.24 -19.40 -10.13
C SER A 56 7.24 -18.85 -9.11
N LEU A 57 6.80 -18.51 -7.90
CA LEU A 57 7.69 -18.05 -6.82
C LEU A 57 8.61 -19.18 -6.30
N PHE A 58 8.11 -20.43 -6.35
CA PHE A 58 8.85 -21.59 -5.83
C PHE A 58 9.52 -22.42 -6.94
N ASN A 59 9.25 -22.12 -8.23
CA ASN A 59 9.78 -22.92 -9.34
C ASN A 59 10.15 -22.02 -10.53
N GLU A 60 11.47 -21.91 -10.76
CA GLU A 60 12.04 -21.08 -11.83
C GLU A 60 11.59 -21.53 -13.24
N ASN A 61 11.36 -22.81 -13.46
CA ASN A 61 10.91 -23.31 -14.74
C ASN A 61 9.47 -22.85 -15.05
N VAL A 62 8.60 -22.85 -14.02
CA VAL A 62 7.24 -22.33 -14.12
C VAL A 62 7.26 -20.82 -14.38
N LEU A 63 8.17 -20.09 -13.74
CA LEU A 63 8.38 -18.66 -13.96
C LEU A 63 8.76 -18.37 -15.42
N LYS A 64 9.74 -19.10 -15.97
CA LYS A 64 10.17 -18.98 -17.38
C LYS A 64 9.05 -19.34 -18.36
N LEU A 65 8.25 -20.37 -18.04
CA LEU A 65 7.11 -20.78 -18.87
C LEU A 65 6.01 -19.72 -18.86
N THR A 66 5.66 -19.20 -17.69
CA THR A 66 4.65 -18.14 -17.52
C THR A 66 5.08 -16.87 -18.27
N LYS A 67 6.38 -16.49 -18.16
CA LYS A 67 6.92 -15.38 -18.94
C LYS A 67 6.78 -15.59 -20.46
N ARG A 68 7.01 -16.81 -20.95
CA ARG A 68 6.85 -17.11 -22.39
C ARG A 68 5.39 -17.06 -22.85
N GLN A 69 4.46 -17.49 -22.01
CA GLN A 69 3.03 -17.52 -22.33
C GLN A 69 2.37 -16.14 -22.25
N ASP A 70 2.74 -15.34 -21.23
CA ASP A 70 2.15 -14.02 -20.98
C ASP A 70 3.07 -12.85 -21.40
N GLY A 71 4.28 -13.13 -21.87
CA GLY A 71 5.41 -12.20 -21.92
C GLY A 71 5.55 -11.36 -23.19
N SER A 72 4.55 -11.29 -24.07
CA SER A 72 4.67 -10.46 -25.27
C SER A 72 4.07 -9.05 -25.16
N GLY A 73 3.64 -8.62 -23.98
CA GLY A 73 3.13 -7.26 -23.81
C GLY A 73 2.73 -6.96 -22.37
N LEU A 74 2.70 -5.68 -22.01
CA LEU A 74 2.06 -5.15 -20.81
C LEU A 74 0.58 -5.51 -20.85
N SER A 75 0.23 -6.72 -20.43
CA SER A 75 -1.15 -7.14 -20.32
C SER A 75 -1.86 -6.19 -19.34
N LEU A 76 -3.04 -5.71 -19.70
CA LEU A 76 -3.85 -4.82 -18.87
C LEU A 76 -3.97 -5.31 -17.42
N HIS A 77 -3.99 -6.63 -17.24
CA HIS A 77 -4.03 -7.28 -15.94
C HIS A 77 -2.82 -6.95 -15.05
N PHE A 78 -1.62 -6.91 -15.62
CA PHE A 78 -0.41 -6.54 -14.88
C PHE A 78 -0.42 -5.07 -14.45
N VAL A 79 -0.91 -4.19 -15.32
CA VAL A 79 -1.08 -2.77 -14.98
C VAL A 79 -2.07 -2.59 -13.84
N LEU A 80 -3.23 -3.25 -13.91
CA LEU A 80 -4.23 -3.22 -12.85
C LEU A 80 -3.67 -3.73 -11.52
N MET A 81 -2.88 -4.80 -11.56
CA MET A 81 -2.25 -5.36 -10.37
C MET A 81 -1.21 -4.43 -9.76
N TYR A 82 -0.42 -3.72 -10.59
CA TYR A 82 0.47 -2.67 -10.10
C TYR A 82 -0.29 -1.54 -9.44
N ILE A 83 -1.43 -1.13 -10.00
CA ILE A 83 -2.29 -0.10 -9.40
C ILE A 83 -2.78 -0.56 -8.01
N VAL A 84 -3.26 -1.79 -7.88
CA VAL A 84 -3.68 -2.36 -6.59
C VAL A 84 -2.52 -2.36 -5.60
N PHE A 85 -1.33 -2.78 -6.03
CA PHE A 85 -0.13 -2.77 -5.19
C PHE A 85 0.23 -1.35 -4.73
N PHE A 86 0.33 -0.37 -5.64
CA PHE A 86 0.70 1.00 -5.28
C PHE A 86 -0.30 1.66 -4.33
N ILE A 87 -1.59 1.45 -4.54
CA ILE A 87 -2.62 1.94 -3.63
C ILE A 87 -2.45 1.32 -2.24
N ASN A 88 -2.33 0.00 -2.14
CA ASN A 88 -2.24 -0.68 -0.85
C ASN A 88 -0.92 -0.39 -0.13
N ALA A 89 0.21 -0.32 -0.83
CA ALA A 89 1.49 0.06 -0.25
C ALA A 89 1.47 1.51 0.26
N SER A 90 0.88 2.43 -0.50
CA SER A 90 0.75 3.84 -0.06
C SER A 90 -0.20 3.99 1.12
N VAL A 91 -1.28 3.22 1.19
CA VAL A 91 -2.19 3.20 2.35
C VAL A 91 -1.47 2.66 3.57
N PHE A 92 -0.71 1.57 3.44
CA PHE A 92 0.06 1.02 4.54
C PHE A 92 1.01 2.06 5.15
N ILE A 93 1.84 2.70 4.32
CA ILE A 93 2.77 3.74 4.77
C ILE A 93 2.00 4.93 5.38
N TYR A 94 0.90 5.35 4.76
CA TYR A 94 0.07 6.43 5.27
C TYR A 94 -0.52 6.10 6.66
N LEU A 95 -1.00 4.87 6.89
CA LEU A 95 -1.51 4.43 8.18
C LEU A 95 -0.42 4.45 9.26
N VAL A 96 0.80 4.05 8.91
CA VAL A 96 1.97 4.13 9.79
C VAL A 96 2.30 5.59 10.14
N LEU A 97 2.37 6.47 9.15
CA LEU A 97 2.63 7.90 9.37
C LEU A 97 1.52 8.55 10.21
N ARG A 98 0.27 8.18 9.97
CA ARG A 98 -0.86 8.65 10.77
C ARG A 98 -0.75 8.22 12.23
N HIS A 99 -0.37 6.98 12.49
CA HIS A 99 -0.29 6.43 13.85
C HIS A 99 0.88 7.04 14.65
N TYR A 100 2.09 7.08 14.07
CA TYR A 100 3.29 7.51 14.78
C TYR A 100 3.52 9.02 14.76
N TYR A 101 3.15 9.70 13.67
CA TYR A 101 3.44 11.13 13.48
C TYR A 101 2.20 12.02 13.51
N ASN A 102 1.01 11.48 13.74
CA ASN A 102 -0.27 12.21 13.69
C ASN A 102 -0.52 12.95 12.35
N LEU A 103 0.10 12.49 11.29
CA LEU A 103 -0.04 13.07 9.95
C LEU A 103 -1.30 12.51 9.29
N ALA A 104 -2.44 13.18 9.47
CA ALA A 104 -3.76 12.67 9.10
C ALA A 104 -4.40 13.42 7.92
N THR A 105 -3.61 13.98 7.00
CA THR A 105 -4.14 14.74 5.85
C THR A 105 -4.17 13.87 4.59
N VAL A 106 -5.23 13.97 3.78
CA VAL A 106 -5.35 13.24 2.48
C VAL A 106 -4.19 13.58 1.55
N GLN A 107 -3.68 14.82 1.58
CA GLN A 107 -2.55 15.25 0.78
C GLN A 107 -1.30 14.40 1.05
N ILE A 108 -1.08 13.99 2.29
CA ILE A 108 0.07 13.14 2.67
C ILE A 108 -0.02 11.78 1.98
N TRP A 109 -1.22 11.19 1.89
CA TRP A 109 -1.39 9.96 1.14
C TRP A 109 -1.00 10.12 -0.33
N PHE A 110 -1.37 11.23 -0.99
CA PHE A 110 -0.95 11.51 -2.36
C PHE A 110 0.56 11.63 -2.49
N TYR A 111 1.24 12.32 -1.57
CA TYR A 111 2.69 12.40 -1.57
C TYR A 111 3.35 11.03 -1.39
N VAL A 112 2.82 10.21 -0.51
CA VAL A 112 3.29 8.82 -0.31
C VAL A 112 3.07 8.00 -1.58
N LEU A 113 1.90 8.09 -2.21
CA LEU A 113 1.60 7.39 -3.46
C LEU A 113 2.57 7.78 -4.58
N VAL A 114 2.80 9.06 -4.77
CA VAL A 114 3.77 9.58 -5.74
C VAL A 114 5.18 9.12 -5.39
N GLY A 115 5.58 9.17 -4.12
CA GLY A 115 6.88 8.71 -3.65
C GLY A 115 7.11 7.22 -3.95
N VAL A 116 6.17 6.36 -3.57
CA VAL A 116 6.26 4.91 -3.84
C VAL A 116 6.32 4.66 -5.35
N THR A 117 5.43 5.27 -6.12
CA THR A 117 5.42 5.11 -7.58
C THR A 117 6.73 5.57 -8.22
N SER A 118 7.29 6.71 -7.77
CA SER A 118 8.55 7.24 -8.27
C SER A 118 9.73 6.30 -8.02
N VAL A 119 9.82 5.70 -6.84
CA VAL A 119 10.85 4.70 -6.53
C VAL A 119 10.79 3.52 -7.49
N TYR A 120 9.60 3.04 -7.80
CA TYR A 120 9.41 1.92 -8.76
C TYR A 120 9.73 2.33 -10.19
N ILE A 121 9.37 3.54 -10.61
CA ILE A 121 9.72 4.07 -11.94
C ILE A 121 11.25 4.16 -12.07
N VAL A 122 11.93 4.78 -11.11
CA VAL A 122 13.39 4.90 -11.10
C VAL A 122 14.04 3.51 -11.17
N ARG A 123 13.57 2.56 -10.38
CA ARG A 123 14.06 1.18 -10.41
C ARG A 123 13.89 0.52 -11.77
N HIS A 124 12.70 0.59 -12.38
CA HIS A 124 12.47 0.02 -13.71
C HIS A 124 13.31 0.69 -14.78
N LEU A 125 13.50 2.01 -14.70
CA LEU A 125 14.35 2.74 -15.59
C LEU A 125 15.82 2.31 -15.46
N THR A 126 16.29 2.18 -14.22
CA THR A 126 17.64 1.71 -13.92
C THR A 126 17.89 0.29 -14.50
N LEU A 127 16.96 -0.64 -14.27
CA LEU A 127 17.07 -1.99 -14.83
C LEU A 127 17.08 -2.00 -16.36
N ARG A 128 16.31 -1.12 -16.99
CA ARG A 128 16.26 -1.00 -18.45
C ARG A 128 17.56 -0.43 -19.00
N ILE A 129 18.15 0.58 -18.34
CA ILE A 129 19.46 1.15 -18.70
C ILE A 129 20.57 0.11 -18.55
N PHE A 130 20.60 -0.62 -17.43
CA PHE A 130 21.57 -1.70 -17.23
C PHE A 130 21.41 -2.83 -18.25
N GLY A 131 20.18 -3.23 -18.59
CA GLY A 131 19.94 -4.23 -19.63
C GLY A 131 20.41 -3.79 -21.02
N TRP A 132 20.33 -2.48 -21.32
CA TRP A 132 20.84 -1.91 -22.56
C TRP A 132 22.38 -1.77 -22.58
N LEU A 133 22.97 -1.41 -21.43
CA LEU A 133 24.42 -1.19 -21.32
C LEU A 133 25.21 -2.52 -21.30
N PHE A 134 24.64 -3.55 -20.70
CA PHE A 134 25.22 -4.88 -20.60
C PHE A 134 24.36 -5.87 -21.39
N PRO A 135 24.91 -6.89 -22.08
CA PRO A 135 24.13 -7.87 -22.84
C PRO A 135 23.35 -8.85 -21.92
N LEU A 136 22.67 -8.31 -20.92
CA LEU A 136 21.92 -9.04 -19.88
C LEU A 136 20.41 -8.84 -20.02
N GLU A 137 19.91 -8.63 -21.22
CA GLU A 137 18.48 -8.33 -21.47
C GLU A 137 17.55 -9.45 -20.96
N LYS A 138 17.97 -10.72 -21.13
CA LYS A 138 17.15 -11.87 -20.71
C LYS A 138 17.05 -11.98 -19.19
N GLU A 139 18.16 -11.80 -18.49
CA GLU A 139 18.26 -11.86 -17.03
C GLU A 139 17.55 -10.67 -16.39
N SER A 140 17.77 -9.48 -16.90
CA SER A 140 17.08 -8.25 -16.46
C SER A 140 15.56 -8.33 -16.62
N ALA A 141 15.11 -8.89 -17.76
CA ALA A 141 13.69 -9.09 -18.01
C ALA A 141 13.08 -10.17 -17.10
N LEU A 142 13.83 -11.24 -16.77
CA LEU A 142 13.38 -12.27 -15.82
C LEU A 142 13.27 -11.69 -14.40
N TYR A 143 14.29 -10.94 -13.99
CA TYR A 143 14.32 -10.26 -12.70
C TYR A 143 13.15 -9.27 -12.54
N SER A 144 12.91 -8.42 -13.55
CA SER A 144 11.78 -7.48 -13.54
C SER A 144 10.44 -8.19 -13.41
N PHE A 145 10.28 -9.34 -14.08
CA PHE A 145 9.07 -10.15 -14.01
C PHE A 145 8.89 -10.78 -12.62
N THR A 146 9.96 -11.32 -12.02
CA THR A 146 9.93 -11.87 -10.66
C THR A 146 9.50 -10.82 -9.63
N ILE A 147 10.07 -9.63 -9.74
CA ILE A 147 9.73 -8.53 -8.81
C ILE A 147 8.28 -8.07 -9.00
N MET A 148 7.80 -8.01 -10.22
CA MET A 148 6.40 -7.72 -10.48
C MET A 148 5.49 -8.70 -9.75
N PHE A 149 5.85 -9.98 -9.74
CA PHE A 149 5.12 -11.04 -9.03
C PHE A 149 5.14 -10.87 -7.50
N ILE A 150 6.30 -10.57 -6.94
CA ILE A 150 6.44 -10.31 -5.50
C ILE A 150 5.57 -9.12 -5.10
N ASN A 151 5.66 -8.01 -5.84
CA ASN A 151 4.85 -6.81 -5.56
C ASN A 151 3.35 -7.08 -5.62
N LEU A 152 2.94 -7.92 -6.57
CA LEU A 152 1.55 -8.33 -6.69
C LEU A 152 1.06 -9.09 -5.46
N LEU A 153 1.85 -10.08 -5.02
CA LEU A 153 1.51 -10.85 -3.83
C LEU A 153 1.50 -9.97 -2.59
N THR A 154 2.50 -9.09 -2.45
CA THR A 154 2.56 -8.09 -1.39
C THR A 154 1.32 -7.19 -1.40
N GLY A 155 0.92 -6.68 -2.56
CA GLY A 155 -0.28 -5.85 -2.69
C GLY A 155 -1.55 -6.56 -2.24
N LEU A 156 -1.68 -7.84 -2.56
CA LEU A 156 -2.80 -8.68 -2.13
C LEU A 156 -2.82 -8.90 -0.61
N LEU A 157 -1.66 -9.23 -0.03
CA LEU A 157 -1.51 -9.48 1.40
C LEU A 157 -1.68 -8.19 2.24
N LEU A 158 -1.32 -7.03 1.69
CA LEU A 158 -1.52 -5.75 2.35
C LEU A 158 -3.00 -5.36 2.50
N ILE A 159 -3.92 -5.89 1.69
CA ILE A 159 -5.35 -5.55 1.80
C ILE A 159 -5.90 -5.88 3.20
N PRO A 160 -5.85 -7.14 3.68
CA PRO A 160 -6.36 -7.47 5.01
C PRO A 160 -5.57 -6.76 6.12
N ILE A 161 -4.27 -6.55 5.96
CA ILE A 161 -3.44 -5.84 6.93
C ILE A 161 -3.88 -4.38 7.04
N ASN A 162 -4.08 -3.69 5.94
CA ASN A 162 -4.56 -2.31 5.90
C ASN A 162 -5.95 -2.18 6.53
N LEU A 163 -6.85 -3.15 6.29
CA LEU A 163 -8.17 -3.18 6.92
C LEU A 163 -8.06 -3.32 8.44
N LEU A 164 -7.20 -4.21 8.93
CA LEU A 164 -6.95 -4.37 10.36
C LEU A 164 -6.35 -3.11 10.99
N MET A 165 -5.37 -2.47 10.32
CA MET A 165 -4.74 -1.24 10.81
C MET A 165 -5.69 -0.03 10.79
N ALA A 166 -6.60 0.03 9.81
CA ALA A 166 -7.50 1.17 9.64
C ALA A 166 -8.75 1.11 10.52
N PHE A 167 -9.29 -0.09 10.73
CA PHE A 167 -10.61 -0.31 11.35
C PHE A 167 -10.59 -1.28 12.53
N GLY A 168 -9.49 -2.00 12.74
CA GLY A 168 -9.32 -2.91 13.88
C GLY A 168 -9.14 -2.17 15.21
N PRO A 169 -9.28 -2.86 16.34
CA PRO A 169 -8.91 -2.34 17.65
C PRO A 169 -7.44 -1.92 17.70
N GLU A 170 -7.11 -0.91 18.52
CA GLU A 170 -5.72 -0.40 18.63
C GLU A 170 -4.70 -1.49 19.00
N SER A 171 -5.12 -2.52 19.74
CA SER A 171 -4.27 -3.66 20.09
C SER A 171 -3.80 -4.46 18.89
N PHE A 172 -4.52 -4.44 17.76
CA PHE A 172 -4.16 -5.14 16.51
C PHE A 172 -3.25 -4.33 15.60
N PHE A 173 -3.06 -3.03 15.86
CA PHE A 173 -2.23 -2.18 15.02
C PHE A 173 -0.77 -2.66 14.97
N GLN A 174 -0.17 -2.87 16.15
CA GLN A 174 1.23 -3.30 16.25
C GLN A 174 1.50 -4.67 15.58
N PRO A 175 0.73 -5.73 15.85
CA PRO A 175 0.89 -7.00 15.15
C PRO A 175 0.72 -6.87 13.63
N ALA A 176 -0.31 -6.15 13.18
CA ALA A 176 -0.56 -5.94 11.75
C ALA A 176 0.59 -5.14 11.08
N PHE A 177 1.13 -4.12 11.76
CA PHE A 177 2.29 -3.37 11.29
C PHE A 177 3.52 -4.27 11.12
N ILE A 178 3.85 -5.11 12.12
CA ILE A 178 4.99 -6.02 12.06
C ILE A 178 4.83 -7.00 10.89
N VAL A 179 3.64 -7.60 10.75
CA VAL A 179 3.37 -8.53 9.63
C VAL A 179 3.50 -7.81 8.29
N GLY A 180 2.96 -6.59 8.17
CA GLY A 180 3.06 -5.80 6.95
C GLY A 180 4.48 -5.35 6.60
N LEU A 181 5.37 -5.25 7.59
CA LEU A 181 6.78 -4.92 7.37
C LEU A 181 7.61 -6.11 6.88
N ILE A 182 7.21 -7.34 7.25
CA ILE A 182 7.91 -8.58 6.88
C ILE A 182 7.55 -9.01 5.46
N ILE A 183 6.37 -8.67 4.96
CA ILE A 183 5.87 -8.97 3.61
C ILE A 183 6.51 -8.06 2.57
#